data_4bd1b1254c7d740e767c9ce4d82842aa
#
_entry.id   4bd1b1254c7d740e767c9ce4d82842aa
#
_cell.length_a   1.000
_cell.length_b   1.000
_cell.length_c   1.000
_cell.angle_alpha   90.00
_cell.angle_beta   90.00
_cell.angle_gamma   90.00
#
_symmetry.space_group_name_H-M   'P 1'
#
loop_
_entity.id
_entity.type
_entity.pdbx_description
1 polymer ?
#
loop_
_entity_poly.entity_id
_entity_poly.type
_entity_poly.pdbx_seq_one_letter_code
_entity_poly.pdbx_strand_id
1 'polypeptide(L)'
;MTETREVRIKRLQMRSMRRGIKEMDLILSRFWAEEGAGLSPEDLDLYEALLNENDQELYTWVSGQVEPPAHFVPLIRRLGK
;
A
#
# COMPACT_ATOMS: atom_id res chain seq x y z
N MET A 1 -17.72 -1.13 16.78
CA MET A 1 -17.21 -2.50 16.73
C MET A 1 -15.88 -2.54 16.02
N THR A 2 -14.89 -3.19 16.61
CA THR A 2 -13.56 -3.25 16.01
C THR A 2 -13.51 -4.37 14.96
N GLU A 3 -12.91 -4.05 13.83
CA GLU A 3 -12.68 -4.98 12.75
C GLU A 3 -11.66 -6.03 13.19
N THR A 4 -11.89 -7.31 12.90
CA THR A 4 -10.89 -8.33 13.18
C THR A 4 -9.71 -8.18 12.22
N ARG A 5 -8.54 -8.70 12.61
CA ARG A 5 -7.37 -8.67 11.73
C ARG A 5 -7.64 -9.37 10.40
N GLU A 6 -8.34 -10.50 10.44
CA GLU A 6 -8.66 -11.25 9.21
C GLU A 6 -9.52 -10.44 8.26
N VAL A 7 -10.54 -9.77 8.78
CA VAL A 7 -11.42 -8.92 7.96
C VAL A 7 -10.63 -7.74 7.40
N ARG A 8 -9.78 -7.13 8.23
CA ARG A 8 -8.96 -6.02 7.80
C ARG A 8 -8.01 -6.44 6.67
N ILE A 9 -7.36 -7.59 6.81
CA ILE A 9 -6.43 -8.09 5.80
C ILE A 9 -7.15 -8.31 4.48
N LYS A 10 -8.33 -8.92 4.49
CA LYS A 10 -9.11 -9.13 3.28
C LYS A 10 -9.51 -7.79 2.63
N ARG A 11 -9.94 -6.84 3.44
CA ARG A 11 -10.35 -5.53 2.95
C ARG A 11 -9.18 -4.81 2.28
N LEU A 12 -8.01 -4.82 2.90
CA LEU A 12 -6.83 -4.17 2.35
C LEU A 12 -6.33 -4.90 1.10
N GLN A 13 -6.43 -6.23 1.06
CA GLN A 13 -6.10 -6.99 -0.13
C GLN A 13 -6.94 -6.53 -1.32
N MET A 14 -8.25 -6.39 -1.13
CA MET A 14 -9.12 -5.95 -2.20
C MET A 14 -8.81 -4.51 -2.62
N ARG A 15 -8.47 -3.65 -1.67
CA ARG A 15 -8.12 -2.27 -1.99
C ARG A 15 -6.75 -2.14 -2.67
N SER A 16 -5.90 -3.16 -2.55
CA SER A 16 -4.61 -3.21 -3.24
C SER A 16 -4.77 -3.59 -4.72
N MET A 17 -5.93 -4.09 -5.10
CA MET A 17 -6.24 -4.54 -6.45
C MET A 17 -7.16 -3.53 -7.13
N ARG A 18 -7.27 -3.62 -8.46
CA ARG A 18 -8.19 -2.79 -9.25
C ARG A 18 -7.95 -1.29 -9.04
N ARG A 19 -6.67 -0.93 -8.99
CA ARG A 19 -6.30 0.48 -8.89
C ARG A 19 -6.50 1.17 -10.24
N GLY A 20 -6.59 2.49 -10.21
CA GLY A 20 -6.80 3.29 -11.40
C GLY A 20 -5.64 3.29 -12.39
N ILE A 21 -4.43 2.97 -11.92
CA ILE A 21 -3.23 2.88 -12.75
C ILE A 21 -2.76 1.43 -12.71
N LYS A 22 -2.55 0.85 -13.90
CA LYS A 22 -2.15 -0.55 -14.02
C LYS A 22 -0.86 -0.86 -13.29
N GLU A 23 0.13 0.03 -13.39
CA GLU A 23 1.40 -0.14 -12.70
C GLU A 23 1.23 -0.20 -11.19
N MET A 24 0.36 0.66 -10.64
CA MET A 24 0.09 0.64 -9.20
C MET A 24 -0.66 -0.61 -8.78
N ASP A 25 -1.59 -1.08 -9.61
CA ASP A 25 -2.28 -2.33 -9.36
C ASP A 25 -1.27 -3.47 -9.21
N LEU A 26 -0.33 -3.59 -10.16
CA LEU A 26 0.69 -4.63 -10.13
C LEU A 26 1.61 -4.49 -8.91
N ILE A 27 2.07 -3.29 -8.62
CA ILE A 27 2.99 -3.03 -7.52
C ILE A 27 2.35 -3.37 -6.17
N LEU A 28 1.13 -2.87 -5.94
CA LEU A 28 0.45 -3.07 -4.67
C LEU A 28 -0.01 -4.51 -4.50
N SER A 29 -0.49 -5.15 -5.57
CA SER A 29 -0.93 -6.55 -5.50
C SER A 29 0.24 -7.46 -5.19
N ARG A 30 1.40 -7.23 -5.82
CA ARG A 30 2.60 -8.02 -5.57
C ARG A 30 3.10 -7.83 -4.14
N PHE A 31 3.18 -6.58 -3.70
CA PHE A 31 3.60 -6.27 -2.33
C PHE A 31 2.69 -6.97 -1.33
N TRP A 32 1.38 -6.87 -1.53
CA TRP A 32 0.43 -7.48 -0.62
C TRP A 32 0.57 -9.00 -0.58
N ALA A 33 0.75 -9.62 -1.74
CA ALA A 33 0.91 -11.07 -1.82
C ALA A 33 2.16 -11.54 -1.08
N GLU A 34 3.23 -10.75 -1.13
CA GLU A 34 4.50 -11.12 -0.51
C GLU A 34 4.56 -10.77 0.98
N GLU A 35 4.00 -9.64 1.38
CA GLU A 35 4.23 -9.10 2.73
C GLU A 35 2.97 -8.75 3.50
N GLY A 36 1.81 -8.68 2.86
CA GLY A 36 0.62 -8.14 3.49
C GLY A 36 0.21 -8.82 4.79
N ALA A 37 0.19 -10.15 4.80
CA ALA A 37 -0.24 -10.91 5.97
C ALA A 37 0.75 -10.83 7.13
N GLY A 38 1.97 -10.43 6.87
CA GLY A 38 3.02 -10.31 7.88
C GLY A 38 3.24 -8.90 8.42
N LEU A 39 2.44 -7.93 7.96
CA LEU A 39 2.62 -6.56 8.42
C LEU A 39 2.21 -6.39 9.87
N SER A 40 2.97 -5.58 10.63
CA SER A 40 2.60 -5.22 11.99
C SER A 40 1.34 -4.34 11.98
N PRO A 41 0.65 -4.19 13.13
CA PRO A 41 -0.49 -3.29 13.18
C PRO A 41 -0.16 -1.86 12.76
N GLU A 42 1.02 -1.35 13.12
CA GLU A 42 1.45 -0.02 12.72
C GLU A 42 1.65 0.05 11.19
N ASP A 43 2.25 -0.99 10.61
CA ASP A 43 2.47 -1.04 9.17
C ASP A 43 1.14 -1.19 8.42
N LEU A 44 0.18 -1.92 8.98
CA LEU A 44 -1.15 -2.00 8.40
C LEU A 44 -1.85 -0.64 8.39
N ASP A 45 -1.71 0.12 9.48
CA ASP A 45 -2.26 1.46 9.56
C ASP A 45 -1.65 2.37 8.49
N LEU A 46 -0.34 2.29 8.34
CA LEU A 46 0.38 3.10 7.36
C LEU A 46 -0.01 2.70 5.94
N TYR A 47 -0.10 1.41 5.68
CA TYR A 47 -0.49 0.90 4.37
C TYR A 47 -1.92 1.33 4.01
N GLU A 48 -2.83 1.26 4.97
CA GLU A 48 -4.21 1.70 4.74
C GLU A 48 -4.25 3.20 4.43
N ALA A 49 -3.48 4.01 5.14
CA ALA A 49 -3.38 5.44 4.85
C ALA A 49 -2.82 5.67 3.44
N LEU A 50 -1.84 4.87 3.04
CA LEU A 50 -1.26 4.95 1.70
C LEU A 50 -2.30 4.64 0.63
N LEU A 51 -3.13 3.63 0.84
CA LEU A 51 -4.17 3.25 -0.12
C LEU A 51 -5.22 4.33 -0.34
N ASN A 52 -5.35 5.27 0.60
CA ASN A 52 -6.27 6.40 0.45
C ASN A 52 -5.71 7.50 -0.44
N GLU A 53 -4.42 7.45 -0.79
CA GLU A 53 -3.82 8.45 -1.65
C GLU A 53 -4.16 8.20 -3.12
N ASN A 54 -4.04 9.25 -3.93
CA ASN A 54 -4.31 9.16 -5.36
C ASN A 54 -3.26 8.29 -6.04
N ASP A 55 -3.68 7.42 -6.95
CA ASP A 55 -2.77 6.49 -7.64
C ASP A 55 -1.69 7.21 -8.43
N GLN A 56 -1.99 8.34 -9.03
CA GLN A 56 -1.00 9.10 -9.78
C GLN A 56 0.10 9.63 -8.84
N GLU A 57 -0.27 10.12 -7.66
CA GLU A 57 0.70 10.53 -6.67
C GLU A 57 1.53 9.36 -6.17
N LEU A 58 0.89 8.24 -5.86
CA LEU A 58 1.59 7.03 -5.43
C LEU A 58 2.63 6.61 -6.46
N TYR A 59 2.27 6.64 -7.72
CA TYR A 59 3.18 6.26 -8.78
C TYR A 59 4.39 7.20 -8.86
N THR A 60 4.19 8.51 -8.69
CA THR A 60 5.31 9.44 -8.68
C THR A 60 6.27 9.18 -7.53
N TRP A 61 5.75 8.74 -6.39
CA TRP A 61 6.59 8.40 -5.24
C TRP A 61 7.34 7.09 -5.45
N VAL A 62 6.66 6.07 -5.94
CA VAL A 62 7.26 4.75 -6.15
C VAL A 62 8.29 4.79 -7.26
N SER A 63 8.03 5.55 -8.32
CA SER A 63 8.95 5.67 -9.47
C SER A 63 10.13 6.61 -9.18
N GLY A 64 10.09 7.35 -8.08
CA GLY A 64 11.17 8.26 -7.72
C GLY A 64 11.08 9.64 -8.35
N GLN A 65 9.97 9.96 -9.00
CA GLN A 65 9.80 11.27 -9.64
C GLN A 65 9.59 12.40 -8.61
N VAL A 66 8.88 12.09 -7.53
CA VAL A 66 8.58 13.04 -6.46
C VAL A 66 8.87 12.37 -5.13
N GLU A 67 9.44 13.11 -4.19
CA GLU A 67 9.72 12.57 -2.87
C GLU A 67 8.41 12.40 -2.08
N PRO A 68 8.17 11.21 -1.50
CA PRO A 68 6.94 11.00 -0.72
C PRO A 68 6.99 11.73 0.62
N PRO A 69 5.83 11.92 1.27
CA PRO A 69 5.82 12.40 2.65
C PRO A 69 6.70 11.51 3.55
N ALA A 70 7.35 12.12 4.53
CA ALA A 70 8.34 11.44 5.35
C ALA A 70 7.80 10.16 5.99
N HIS A 71 6.55 10.16 6.44
CA HIS A 71 5.97 9.00 7.12
C HIS A 71 5.73 7.81 6.17
N PHE A 72 5.68 8.04 4.86
CA PHE A 72 5.51 6.97 3.87
C PHE A 72 6.84 6.46 3.30
N VAL A 73 7.95 7.16 3.56
CA VAL A 73 9.23 6.80 2.94
C VAL A 73 9.61 5.33 3.13
N PRO A 74 9.56 4.76 4.36
CA PRO A 74 9.95 3.36 4.53
C PRO A 74 9.08 2.41 3.71
N LEU A 75 7.78 2.68 3.65
CA LEU A 75 6.84 1.83 2.92
C LEU A 75 7.04 1.96 1.41
N ILE A 76 7.23 3.18 0.92
CA ILE A 76 7.47 3.42 -0.50
C ILE A 76 8.74 2.69 -0.95
N ARG A 77 9.79 2.68 -0.13
CA ARG A 77 11.02 1.94 -0.45
C ARG A 77 10.77 0.45 -0.59
N ARG A 78 9.90 -0.11 0.25
CA ARG A 78 9.55 -1.52 0.16
C ARG A 78 8.75 -1.82 -1.11
N LEU A 79 7.88 -0.91 -1.51
CA LEU A 79 7.09 -1.06 -2.73
C LEU A 79 7.95 -0.98 -3.99
N GLY A 80 8.99 -0.18 -3.96
CA GLY A 80 9.85 0.08 -5.11
C GLY A 80 10.91 -0.98 -5.39
N LYS A 81 10.93 -2.05 -4.62
CA LYS A 81 11.90 -3.13 -4.85
C LYS A 81 11.65 -3.85 -6.16
#